data_0f3f0a0dd3dc32122e0dfef2cc336983
#
_entry.id   0f3f0a0dd3dc32122e0dfef2cc336983
#
_cell.length_a   1.000
_cell.length_b   1.000
_cell.length_c   1.000
_cell.angle_alpha   90.00
_cell.angle_beta   90.00
_cell.angle_gamma   90.00
#
_symmetry.space_group_name_H-M   'P 1'
#
loop_
_entity.id
_entity.type
_entity.pdbx_description
1 polymer ?
#
loop_
_entity_poly.entity_id
_entity_poly.type
_entity_poly.pdbx_seq_one_letter_code
_entity_poly.pdbx_strand_id
1 'polypeptide(L)'
;MPQFSSLEEARAFFEGDRYAMENGIRLEEILPDGTVCSMTLTGHHHNAEGGVMGGAVLTLIDFAFATAACNVHRPTVAQQISMNFLNASRGHVLTARSVCRKDGRTSCVYQVDITDDLGRDIAQAVVTGFKMQPPSSQSR
;
A
#
# COMPACT_ATOMS: atom_id res chain seq x y z
N MET A 1 -17.91 4.72 -8.20
CA MET A 1 -17.20 4.44 -9.46
C MET A 1 -15.70 4.36 -9.21
N PRO A 2 -15.04 3.29 -9.63
CA PRO A 2 -13.58 3.20 -9.52
C PRO A 2 -12.91 4.32 -10.31
N GLN A 3 -11.78 4.79 -9.82
CA GLN A 3 -10.99 5.81 -10.50
C GLN A 3 -10.19 5.24 -11.67
N PHE A 4 -9.90 3.94 -11.65
CA PHE A 4 -9.17 3.26 -12.72
C PHE A 4 -10.10 2.24 -13.40
N SER A 5 -10.06 2.19 -14.71
CA SER A 5 -10.91 1.29 -15.50
C SER A 5 -10.35 -0.13 -15.60
N SER A 6 -9.07 -0.30 -15.29
CA SER A 6 -8.39 -1.60 -15.37
C SER A 6 -7.18 -1.65 -14.45
N LEU A 7 -6.69 -2.86 -14.21
CA LEU A 7 -5.45 -3.06 -13.47
C LEU A 7 -4.27 -2.41 -14.18
N GLU A 8 -4.22 -2.52 -15.50
CA GLU A 8 -3.15 -1.93 -16.31
C GLU A 8 -3.13 -0.41 -16.20
N GLU A 9 -4.29 0.22 -16.21
CA GLU A 9 -4.38 1.68 -16.04
C GLU A 9 -3.90 2.10 -14.66
N ALA A 10 -4.30 1.38 -13.62
CA ALA A 10 -3.85 1.65 -12.26
C ALA A 10 -2.34 1.47 -12.13
N ARG A 11 -1.80 0.38 -12.67
CA ARG A 11 -0.36 0.14 -12.66
C ARG A 11 0.42 1.27 -13.34
N ALA A 12 -0.06 1.71 -14.50
CA ALA A 12 0.58 2.80 -15.23
C ALA A 12 0.60 4.09 -14.40
N PHE A 13 -0.50 4.39 -13.73
CA PHE A 13 -0.57 5.56 -12.85
C PHE A 13 0.43 5.46 -11.70
N PHE A 14 0.47 4.31 -11.03
CA PHE A 14 1.32 4.12 -9.84
C PHE A 14 2.80 3.89 -10.16
N GLU A 15 3.17 3.76 -11.43
CA GLU A 15 4.58 3.84 -11.82
C GLU A 15 5.18 5.19 -11.43
N GLY A 16 4.34 6.23 -11.25
CA GLY A 16 4.76 7.52 -10.73
C GLY A 16 5.21 7.49 -9.27
N ASP A 17 4.84 6.47 -8.52
CA ASP A 17 5.35 6.27 -7.15
C ASP A 17 6.75 5.68 -7.23
N ARG A 18 7.71 6.55 -7.60
CA ARG A 18 9.08 6.15 -7.94
C ARG A 18 9.77 5.41 -6.80
N TYR A 19 9.59 5.89 -5.57
CA TYR A 19 10.19 5.25 -4.40
C TYR A 19 9.71 3.81 -4.26
N ALA A 20 8.40 3.58 -4.38
CA ALA A 20 7.84 2.24 -4.30
C ALA A 20 8.35 1.35 -5.44
N MET A 21 8.36 1.87 -6.66
CA MET A 21 8.83 1.11 -7.82
C MET A 21 10.30 0.71 -7.68
N GLU A 22 11.14 1.60 -7.18
CA GLU A 22 12.55 1.34 -6.96
C GLU A 22 12.80 0.30 -5.85
N ASN A 23 11.81 0.07 -5.00
CA ASN A 23 11.87 -0.95 -3.95
C ASN A 23 11.21 -2.27 -4.34
N GLY A 24 10.89 -2.45 -5.61
CA GLY A 24 10.35 -3.71 -6.11
C GLY A 24 8.90 -3.98 -5.72
N ILE A 25 8.14 -2.92 -5.48
CA ILE A 25 6.72 -3.02 -5.11
C ILE A 25 5.87 -3.07 -6.37
N ARG A 26 4.83 -3.89 -6.35
CA ARG A 26 3.94 -4.07 -7.48
C ARG A 26 2.50 -4.17 -7.03
N LEU A 27 1.60 -3.52 -7.75
CA LEU A 27 0.16 -3.73 -7.60
C LEU A 27 -0.22 -5.01 -8.34
N GLU A 28 -0.70 -6.01 -7.60
CA GLU A 28 -1.04 -7.31 -8.17
C GLU A 28 -2.50 -7.43 -8.56
N GLU A 29 -3.41 -7.00 -7.68
CA GLU A 29 -4.85 -7.12 -7.91
C GLU A 29 -5.61 -5.94 -7.35
N ILE A 30 -6.71 -5.61 -8.03
CA ILE A 30 -7.73 -4.70 -7.51
C ILE A 30 -8.96 -5.54 -7.18
N LEU A 31 -9.41 -5.44 -5.94
CA LEU A 31 -10.55 -6.19 -5.41
C LEU A 31 -11.68 -5.20 -5.06
N PRO A 32 -12.92 -5.68 -4.85
CA PRO A 32 -14.03 -4.77 -4.54
C PRO A 32 -13.81 -3.92 -3.29
N ASP A 33 -13.04 -4.41 -2.32
CA ASP A 33 -12.83 -3.74 -1.04
C ASP A 33 -11.38 -3.34 -0.78
N GLY A 34 -10.50 -3.44 -1.77
CA GLY A 34 -9.10 -3.09 -1.57
C GLY A 34 -8.20 -3.58 -2.68
N THR A 35 -6.95 -3.86 -2.33
CA THR A 35 -5.93 -4.30 -3.30
C THR A 35 -5.04 -5.37 -2.70
N VAL A 36 -4.31 -6.04 -3.59
CA VAL A 36 -3.18 -6.91 -3.24
C VAL A 36 -1.94 -6.33 -3.89
N CYS A 37 -0.90 -6.13 -3.08
CA CYS A 37 0.39 -5.63 -3.55
C CYS A 37 1.49 -6.59 -3.09
N SER A 38 2.62 -6.57 -3.77
CA SER A 38 3.76 -7.40 -3.41
C SER A 38 5.05 -6.60 -3.41
N MET A 39 6.05 -7.11 -2.69
CA MET A 39 7.40 -6.57 -2.72
C MET A 39 8.37 -7.74 -2.75
N THR A 40 9.17 -7.82 -3.81
CA THR A 40 10.23 -8.81 -3.91
C THR A 40 11.40 -8.36 -3.06
N LEU A 41 11.80 -9.18 -2.11
CA LEU A 41 12.88 -8.86 -1.18
C LEU A 41 14.24 -9.16 -1.80
N THR A 42 15.15 -8.23 -1.60
CA THR A 42 16.57 -8.36 -2.00
C THR A 42 17.42 -7.88 -0.82
N GLY A 43 18.74 -7.99 -0.94
CA GLY A 43 19.66 -7.45 0.08
C GLY A 43 19.46 -5.96 0.32
N HIS A 44 18.94 -5.23 -0.67
CA HIS A 44 18.64 -3.81 -0.53
C HIS A 44 17.64 -3.50 0.59
N HIS A 45 16.74 -4.44 0.88
CA HIS A 45 15.71 -4.26 1.90
C HIS A 45 16.17 -4.63 3.31
N HIS A 46 17.39 -5.13 3.45
CA HIS A 46 17.88 -5.64 4.73
C HIS A 46 18.49 -4.51 5.58
N ASN A 47 18.30 -4.64 6.88
CA ASN A 47 18.97 -3.77 7.85
C ASN A 47 20.36 -4.34 8.19
N ALA A 48 21.06 -3.66 9.10
CA ALA A 48 22.43 -4.07 9.47
C ALA A 48 22.50 -5.47 10.09
N GLU A 49 21.42 -5.95 10.69
CA GLU A 49 21.35 -7.29 11.30
C GLU A 49 20.92 -8.37 10.29
N GLY A 50 20.66 -8.01 9.05
CA GLY A 50 20.27 -8.96 8.01
C GLY A 50 18.77 -9.25 7.95
N GLY A 51 17.96 -8.58 8.74
CA GLY A 51 16.50 -8.69 8.66
C GLY A 51 15.92 -7.64 7.74
N VAL A 52 14.63 -7.79 7.40
CA VAL A 52 13.93 -6.80 6.57
C VAL A 52 13.75 -5.51 7.36
N MET A 53 14.17 -4.41 6.77
CA MET A 53 14.04 -3.11 7.40
C MET A 53 12.57 -2.75 7.61
N GLY A 54 12.24 -2.25 8.80
CA GLY A 54 10.86 -1.86 9.12
C GLY A 54 10.31 -0.82 8.17
N GLY A 55 11.14 0.10 7.70
CA GLY A 55 10.75 1.11 6.71
C GLY A 55 10.34 0.51 5.38
N ALA A 56 10.93 -0.62 4.98
CA ALA A 56 10.53 -1.32 3.77
C ALA A 56 9.11 -1.90 3.91
N VAL A 57 8.81 -2.51 5.05
CA VAL A 57 7.47 -3.02 5.34
C VAL A 57 6.45 -1.87 5.36
N LEU A 58 6.81 -0.76 5.98
CA LEU A 58 5.95 0.44 6.03
C LEU A 58 5.68 0.99 4.62
N THR A 59 6.69 0.99 3.75
CA THR A 59 6.52 1.45 2.36
C THR A 59 5.49 0.59 1.63
N LEU A 60 5.56 -0.73 1.82
CA LEU A 60 4.57 -1.64 1.21
C LEU A 60 3.17 -1.38 1.76
N ILE A 61 3.04 -1.16 3.07
CA ILE A 61 1.75 -0.83 3.70
C ILE A 61 1.18 0.46 3.10
N ASP A 62 2.00 1.50 2.99
CA ASP A 62 1.57 2.79 2.46
C ASP A 62 1.13 2.68 1.00
N PHE A 63 1.87 1.92 0.19
CA PHE A 63 1.53 1.70 -1.20
C PHE A 63 0.22 0.89 -1.34
N ALA A 64 0.04 -0.15 -0.54
CA ALA A 64 -1.18 -0.96 -0.57
C ALA A 64 -2.40 -0.12 -0.17
N PHE A 65 -2.25 0.74 0.83
CA PHE A 65 -3.28 1.71 1.19
C PHE A 65 -3.56 2.66 0.01
N ALA A 66 -2.51 3.26 -0.55
CA ALA A 66 -2.66 4.28 -1.59
C ALA A 66 -3.37 3.74 -2.83
N THR A 67 -3.00 2.54 -3.28
CA THR A 67 -3.63 1.92 -4.45
C THR A 67 -5.11 1.65 -4.21
N ALA A 68 -5.48 1.21 -3.01
CA ALA A 68 -6.86 0.92 -2.67
C ALA A 68 -7.68 2.20 -2.49
N ALA A 69 -7.18 3.14 -1.70
CA ALA A 69 -7.89 4.37 -1.37
C ALA A 69 -8.04 5.27 -2.59
N CYS A 70 -6.99 5.40 -3.40
CA CYS A 70 -7.03 6.25 -4.59
C CYS A 70 -7.91 5.67 -5.70
N ASN A 71 -8.17 4.37 -5.68
CA ASN A 71 -9.13 3.80 -6.62
C ASN A 71 -10.58 4.20 -6.28
N VAL A 72 -10.84 4.58 -5.03
CA VAL A 72 -12.16 5.08 -4.60
C VAL A 72 -12.25 6.59 -4.78
N HIS A 73 -11.25 7.32 -4.33
CA HIS A 73 -11.21 8.77 -4.41
C HIS A 73 -9.77 9.25 -4.58
N ARG A 74 -9.54 10.09 -5.57
CA ARG A 74 -8.21 10.59 -5.89
C ARG A 74 -8.18 12.12 -5.88
N PRO A 75 -7.24 12.76 -5.15
CA PRO A 75 -6.20 12.12 -4.35
C PRO A 75 -6.68 11.78 -2.93
N THR A 76 -6.14 10.71 -2.36
CA THR A 76 -6.30 10.34 -0.96
C THR A 76 -4.91 10.09 -0.39
N VAL A 77 -4.62 10.68 0.75
CA VAL A 77 -3.31 10.58 1.39
C VAL A 77 -3.43 9.90 2.74
N ALA A 78 -2.39 9.19 3.14
CA ALA A 78 -2.31 8.64 4.49
C ALA A 78 -2.12 9.78 5.48
N GLN A 79 -2.97 9.82 6.50
CA GLN A 79 -2.91 10.81 7.56
C GLN A 79 -2.26 10.23 8.79
N GLN A 80 -2.47 8.94 9.04
CA GLN A 80 -1.89 8.24 10.18
C GLN A 80 -1.81 6.76 9.86
N ILE A 81 -0.69 6.13 10.24
CA ILE A 81 -0.49 4.69 10.13
C ILE A 81 -0.11 4.17 11.50
N SER A 82 -0.88 3.20 11.98
CA SER A 82 -0.58 2.46 13.20
C SER A 82 -0.29 1.02 12.81
N MET A 83 0.90 0.51 13.15
CA MET A 83 1.29 -0.82 12.71
C MET A 83 2.01 -1.60 13.79
N ASN A 84 1.91 -2.92 13.70
CA ASN A 84 2.65 -3.84 14.53
C ASN A 84 3.45 -4.78 13.63
N PHE A 85 4.73 -4.97 13.97
CA PHE A 85 5.54 -6.02 13.39
C PHE A 85 5.29 -7.30 14.19
N LEU A 86 4.87 -8.36 13.53
CA LEU A 86 4.48 -9.60 14.20
C LEU A 86 5.57 -10.64 14.18
N ASN A 87 6.24 -10.80 13.05
CA ASN A 87 7.31 -11.78 12.87
C ASN A 87 8.32 -11.27 11.85
N ALA A 88 9.56 -11.74 11.98
CA ALA A 88 10.58 -11.51 10.96
C ALA A 88 10.26 -12.36 9.74
N SER A 89 10.38 -11.78 8.54
CA SER A 89 10.22 -12.55 7.32
C SER A 89 11.48 -13.40 7.05
N ARG A 90 11.24 -14.60 6.58
CA ARG A 90 12.29 -15.51 6.11
C ARG A 90 12.06 -15.89 4.65
N GLY A 91 11.05 -15.29 4.03
CA GLY A 91 10.73 -15.53 2.64
C GLY A 91 11.43 -14.55 1.70
N HIS A 92 11.01 -14.58 0.45
CA HIS A 92 11.56 -13.74 -0.61
C HIS A 92 10.57 -12.72 -1.14
N VAL A 93 9.29 -12.84 -0.77
CA VAL A 93 8.24 -11.92 -1.23
C VAL A 93 7.34 -11.58 -0.05
N LEU A 94 7.06 -10.30 0.11
CA LEU A 94 6.02 -9.85 1.03
C LEU A 94 4.78 -9.51 0.21
N THR A 95 3.61 -9.89 0.73
CA THR A 95 2.33 -9.58 0.12
C THR A 95 1.49 -8.75 1.08
N ALA A 96 0.94 -7.67 0.58
CA ALA A 96 0.06 -6.78 1.34
C ALA A 96 -1.37 -6.91 0.84
N ARG A 97 -2.30 -7.14 1.74
CA ARG A 97 -3.73 -7.13 1.46
C ARG A 97 -4.35 -5.95 2.19
N SER A 98 -4.85 -4.98 1.44
CA SER A 98 -5.57 -3.84 2.00
C SER A 98 -7.08 -4.08 1.90
N VAL A 99 -7.81 -3.72 2.96
CA VAL A 99 -9.26 -3.88 3.03
C VAL A 99 -9.86 -2.59 3.57
N CYS A 100 -10.84 -2.04 2.85
CA CYS A 100 -11.56 -0.87 3.30
C CYS A 100 -12.44 -1.21 4.50
N ARG A 101 -12.26 -0.50 5.60
CA ARG A 101 -13.06 -0.65 6.82
C ARG A 101 -14.08 0.49 6.95
N LYS A 102 -13.75 1.65 6.41
CA LYS A 102 -14.65 2.80 6.39
C LYS A 102 -14.32 3.67 5.19
N ASP A 103 -15.34 4.00 4.42
CA ASP A 103 -15.25 4.96 3.32
C ASP A 103 -16.17 6.14 3.65
N GLY A 104 -15.64 7.11 4.39
CA GLY A 104 -16.36 8.29 4.78
C GLY A 104 -16.25 9.41 3.75
N ARG A 105 -16.94 10.51 3.99
CA ARG A 105 -16.96 11.64 3.06
C ARG A 105 -15.61 12.33 2.94
N THR A 106 -14.90 12.52 4.04
CA THR A 106 -13.62 13.20 4.08
C THR A 106 -12.47 12.32 4.54
N SER A 107 -12.79 11.22 5.22
CA SER A 107 -11.78 10.30 5.73
C SER A 107 -12.15 8.86 5.40
N CYS A 108 -11.15 8.00 5.41
CA CYS A 108 -11.33 6.57 5.21
C CYS A 108 -10.40 5.81 6.14
N VAL A 109 -10.72 4.54 6.37
CA VAL A 109 -9.89 3.66 7.21
C VAL A 109 -9.71 2.35 6.46
N TYR A 110 -8.47 1.93 6.33
CA TYR A 110 -8.09 0.66 5.72
C TYR A 110 -7.29 -0.17 6.69
N GLN A 111 -7.51 -1.47 6.65
CA GLN A 111 -6.65 -2.43 7.32
C GLN A 111 -5.72 -3.03 6.28
N VAL A 112 -4.44 -3.17 6.63
CA VAL A 112 -3.44 -3.77 5.74
C VAL A 112 -2.73 -4.88 6.49
N ASP A 113 -2.75 -6.08 5.94
CA ASP A 113 -2.05 -7.23 6.50
C ASP A 113 -0.92 -7.63 5.56
N ILE A 114 0.25 -7.90 6.14
CA ILE A 114 1.44 -8.32 5.40
C ILE A 114 1.76 -9.76 5.76
N THR A 115 1.91 -10.59 4.75
CA THR A 115 2.38 -11.97 4.89
C THR A 115 3.60 -12.18 4.00
N ASP A 116 4.41 -13.18 4.31
CA ASP A 116 5.48 -13.58 3.39
C ASP A 116 5.07 -14.83 2.59
N ASP A 117 5.92 -15.22 1.64
CA ASP A 117 5.66 -16.37 0.76
C ASP A 117 5.81 -17.72 1.47
N LEU A 118 6.18 -17.73 2.75
CA LEU A 118 6.17 -18.92 3.61
C LEU A 118 4.90 -18.99 4.46
N GLY A 119 3.96 -18.04 4.29
CA GLY A 119 2.69 -18.02 5.00
C GLY A 119 2.77 -17.42 6.39
N ARG A 120 3.85 -16.72 6.74
CA ARG A 120 3.96 -16.08 8.05
C ARG A 120 3.27 -14.72 8.05
N ASP A 121 2.63 -14.39 9.15
CA ASP A 121 2.11 -13.04 9.39
C ASP A 121 3.28 -12.14 9.80
N ILE A 122 3.57 -11.15 8.98
CA ILE A 122 4.74 -10.29 9.16
C ILE A 122 4.36 -8.99 9.87
N ALA A 123 3.26 -8.38 9.48
CA ALA A 123 2.81 -7.12 10.05
C ALA A 123 1.32 -6.92 9.83
N GLN A 124 0.74 -6.07 10.67
CA GLN A 124 -0.63 -5.61 10.47
C GLN A 124 -0.66 -4.11 10.72
N ALA A 125 -1.55 -3.41 10.01
CA ALA A 125 -1.66 -1.97 10.12
C ALA A 125 -3.10 -1.51 9.96
N VAL A 126 -3.38 -0.36 10.57
CA VAL A 126 -4.59 0.42 10.28
C VAL A 126 -4.14 1.77 9.78
N VAL A 127 -4.65 2.17 8.62
CA VAL A 127 -4.30 3.43 7.98
C VAL A 127 -5.53 4.31 7.92
N THR A 128 -5.41 5.52 8.45
CA THR A 128 -6.43 6.56 8.29
C THR A 128 -6.02 7.44 7.13
N GLY A 129 -6.91 7.58 6.17
CA GLY A 129 -6.69 8.41 4.99
C GLY A 129 -7.56 9.66 5.01
N PHE A 130 -7.08 10.68 4.32
CA PHE A 130 -7.79 11.93 4.11
C PHE A 130 -8.04 12.12 2.62
N LYS A 131 -9.31 12.34 2.27
CA LYS A 131 -9.71 12.57 0.88
C LYS A 131 -9.51 14.05 0.55
N MET A 132 -8.49 14.31 -0.26
CA MET A 132 -8.18 15.69 -0.66
C MET A 132 -9.11 16.13 -1.79
N GLN A 133 -9.35 17.43 -1.86
CA GLN A 133 -10.05 18.00 -2.99
C GLN A 133 -9.10 18.06 -4.18
N PRO A 134 -9.56 17.65 -5.37
CA PRO A 134 -8.74 17.84 -6.58
C PRO A 134 -8.46 19.32 -6.79
N PRO A 135 -7.29 19.69 -7.34
CA PRO A 135 -7.04 21.08 -7.70
C PRO A 135 -8.12 21.60 -8.62
N SER A 136 -8.67 22.79 -8.33
CA SER A 136 -9.64 23.40 -9.24
C SER A 136 -8.90 23.96 -10.45
N SER A 137 -9.59 24.00 -11.60
CA SER A 137 -9.02 24.58 -12.81
C SER A 137 -8.68 26.07 -12.66
N GLN A 138 -9.27 26.74 -11.67
CA GLN A 138 -9.04 28.15 -11.39
C GLN A 138 -7.81 28.41 -10.52
N SER A 139 -7.25 27.38 -9.90
CA SER A 139 -6.11 27.51 -9.01
C SER A 139 -4.76 27.35 -9.74
N ARG A 140 -4.79 27.28 -11.06
CA ARG A 140 -3.60 27.09 -11.89
C ARG A 140 -3.14 28.38 -12.54
#